data_935dcd2062fac11f08d2a9c640057762
#
_entry.id   935dcd2062fac11f08d2a9c640057762
#
_cell.length_a   1.000
_cell.length_b   1.000
_cell.length_c   1.000
_cell.angle_alpha   90.00
_cell.angle_beta   90.00
_cell.angle_gamma   90.00
#
_symmetry.space_group_name_H-M   'P 1'
#
loop_
_entity.id
_entity.type
_entity.pdbx_description
1 polymer ?
#
loop_
_entity_poly.entity_id
_entity_poly.type
_entity_poly.pdbx_seq_one_letter_code
_entity_poly.pdbx_strand_id
1 'polypeptide(L)'
;VRLFLASYRFGAHVERYVDLVGGPGPVAVIANAADAWPPRARESAVVSDVAPLRRLGFAAEEIDLRDFVGRADALAVELSRFRSVWVRGGNTFVLRTQLARSGGDRILTDLLRGGALAYAGYSAGACVMAASLTGIESADDPAEVVATCGEPARWDGLGLVDFAIVPHYPPPDAQNPGDEASRMIETCRVAGVPYRTLTDDQAIVVDADATAVL
;
A
#
# COMPACT_ATOMS: atom_id res chain seq x y z
N VAL A 1 -9.89 -10.04 -7.99
CA VAL A 1 -8.80 -9.07 -7.82
C VAL A 1 -7.45 -9.78 -7.75
N ARG A 2 -6.36 -9.07 -8.11
CA ARG A 2 -4.98 -9.58 -7.98
C ARG A 2 -4.19 -8.63 -7.09
N LEU A 3 -3.88 -9.07 -5.86
CA LEU A 3 -3.20 -8.25 -4.86
C LEU A 3 -1.97 -8.98 -4.33
N PHE A 4 -0.85 -8.26 -4.20
CA PHE A 4 0.35 -8.66 -3.49
C PHE A 4 0.60 -7.65 -2.35
N LEU A 5 0.34 -8.05 -1.12
CA LEU A 5 0.33 -7.19 0.07
C LEU A 5 1.44 -7.64 1.02
N ALA A 6 2.58 -6.98 0.97
CA ALA A 6 3.76 -7.34 1.74
C ALA A 6 3.92 -6.50 3.01
N SER A 7 4.65 -7.03 3.97
CA SER A 7 5.12 -6.25 5.10
C SER A 7 6.20 -5.27 4.66
N TYR A 8 7.26 -5.77 4.01
CA TYR A 8 8.36 -4.93 3.54
C TYR A 8 8.75 -5.30 2.10
N ARG A 9 8.60 -4.34 1.17
CA ARG A 9 8.96 -4.50 -0.25
C ARG A 9 8.36 -5.79 -0.87
N PHE A 10 9.18 -6.68 -1.39
CA PHE A 10 8.75 -7.96 -1.94
C PHE A 10 8.72 -9.09 -0.89
N GLY A 11 9.18 -8.82 0.36
CA GLY A 11 9.49 -9.87 1.30
C GLY A 11 10.54 -10.83 0.72
N ALA A 12 10.35 -12.12 0.94
CA ALA A 12 11.14 -13.19 0.33
C ALA A 12 10.54 -13.69 -1.01
N HIS A 13 9.51 -13.01 -1.56
CA HIS A 13 8.61 -13.59 -2.57
C HIS A 13 8.58 -12.78 -3.89
N VAL A 14 9.72 -12.27 -4.36
CA VAL A 14 9.81 -11.47 -5.59
C VAL A 14 9.29 -12.22 -6.83
N GLU A 15 9.54 -13.52 -6.93
CA GLU A 15 9.08 -14.34 -8.05
C GLU A 15 7.55 -14.42 -8.07
N ARG A 16 6.93 -14.57 -6.89
CA ARG A 16 5.48 -14.62 -6.77
C ARG A 16 4.82 -13.28 -7.13
N TYR A 17 5.48 -12.15 -6.80
CA TYR A 17 5.05 -10.84 -7.29
C TYR A 17 5.08 -10.80 -8.82
N VAL A 18 6.21 -11.17 -9.43
CA VAL A 18 6.37 -11.16 -10.90
C VAL A 18 5.30 -12.01 -11.58
N ASP A 19 5.05 -13.20 -11.07
CA ASP A 19 4.02 -14.12 -11.60
C ASP A 19 2.62 -13.49 -11.51
N LEU A 20 2.27 -12.93 -10.34
CA LEU A 20 0.94 -12.37 -10.09
C LEU A 20 0.61 -11.20 -11.04
N VAL A 21 1.59 -10.36 -11.33
CA VAL A 21 1.41 -9.20 -12.25
C VAL A 21 1.54 -9.56 -13.72
N GLY A 22 1.86 -10.83 -14.03
CA GLY A 22 1.97 -11.35 -15.40
C GLY A 22 3.30 -11.01 -16.08
N GLY A 23 4.38 -10.93 -15.31
CA GLY A 23 5.74 -10.64 -15.79
C GLY A 23 6.03 -9.15 -15.96
N PRO A 24 7.28 -8.82 -16.37
CA PRO A 24 7.72 -7.45 -16.61
C PRO A 24 6.84 -6.68 -17.61
N GLY A 25 6.58 -5.42 -17.32
CA GLY A 25 5.76 -4.52 -18.13
C GLY A 25 5.67 -3.14 -17.49
N PRO A 26 4.76 -2.27 -17.99
CA PRO A 26 4.53 -0.97 -17.38
C PRO A 26 3.97 -1.11 -15.95
N VAL A 27 4.62 -0.45 -14.98
CA VAL A 27 4.18 -0.39 -13.58
C VAL A 27 4.17 1.05 -13.08
N ALA A 28 3.02 1.50 -12.55
CA ALA A 28 2.89 2.79 -11.89
C ALA A 28 3.40 2.66 -10.45
N VAL A 29 4.31 3.52 -10.03
CA VAL A 29 4.82 3.59 -8.66
C VAL A 29 4.16 4.76 -7.94
N ILE A 30 3.38 4.49 -6.90
CA ILE A 30 2.72 5.51 -6.07
C ILE A 30 3.49 5.61 -4.76
N ALA A 31 4.13 6.77 -4.53
CA ALA A 31 4.98 7.01 -3.38
C ALA A 31 4.38 7.99 -2.35
N ASN A 32 3.09 8.31 -2.47
CA ASN A 32 2.44 9.36 -1.69
C ASN A 32 2.27 9.08 -0.20
N ALA A 33 2.51 7.85 0.26
CA ALA A 33 2.67 7.56 1.69
C ALA A 33 3.89 8.30 2.32
N ALA A 34 4.83 8.75 1.50
CA ALA A 34 6.02 9.49 1.92
C ALA A 34 5.88 11.02 1.77
N ASP A 35 4.70 11.55 1.47
CA ASP A 35 4.53 12.98 1.20
C ASP A 35 4.74 13.88 2.44
N ALA A 36 4.62 13.32 3.66
CA ALA A 36 4.98 14.02 4.89
C ALA A 36 6.50 14.12 5.13
N TRP A 37 7.31 13.40 4.37
CA TRP A 37 8.76 13.39 4.53
C TRP A 37 9.42 14.64 3.91
N PRO A 38 10.63 15.01 4.35
CA PRO A 38 11.40 16.05 3.69
C PRO A 38 11.57 15.74 2.18
N PRO A 39 11.52 16.75 1.28
CA PRO A 39 11.50 16.54 -0.17
C PRO A 39 12.58 15.59 -0.70
N ARG A 40 13.82 15.73 -0.25
CA ARG A 40 14.92 14.85 -0.65
C ARG A 40 14.74 13.40 -0.18
N ALA A 41 14.15 13.20 1.01
CA ALA A 41 13.86 11.86 1.52
C ALA A 41 12.76 11.21 0.68
N ARG A 42 11.72 11.97 0.30
CA ARG A 42 10.66 11.51 -0.59
C ARG A 42 11.21 11.13 -1.98
N GLU A 43 12.06 11.98 -2.58
CA GLU A 43 12.71 11.67 -3.87
C GLU A 43 13.54 10.37 -3.78
N SER A 44 14.34 10.22 -2.71
CA SER A 44 15.10 8.99 -2.47
C SER A 44 14.20 7.78 -2.29
N ALA A 45 13.05 7.97 -1.68
CA ALA A 45 12.03 6.94 -1.50
C ALA A 45 11.50 6.43 -2.86
N VAL A 46 11.16 7.34 -3.78
CA VAL A 46 10.74 6.99 -5.15
C VAL A 46 11.82 6.17 -5.85
N VAL A 47 13.06 6.66 -5.85
CA VAL A 47 14.18 5.95 -6.48
C VAL A 47 14.38 4.57 -5.90
N SER A 48 14.19 4.42 -4.57
CA SER A 48 14.36 3.15 -3.87
C SER A 48 13.31 2.08 -4.25
N ASP A 49 12.17 2.47 -4.81
CA ASP A 49 11.15 1.56 -5.35
C ASP A 49 11.30 1.37 -6.87
N VAL A 50 11.51 2.45 -7.61
CA VAL A 50 11.66 2.40 -9.07
C VAL A 50 12.89 1.58 -9.49
N ALA A 51 14.02 1.75 -8.83
CA ALA A 51 15.26 1.09 -9.24
C ALA A 51 15.22 -0.45 -9.12
N PRO A 52 14.70 -1.07 -8.02
CA PRO A 52 14.52 -2.53 -7.97
C PRO A 52 13.57 -3.06 -9.05
N LEU A 53 12.43 -2.39 -9.27
CA LEU A 53 11.48 -2.78 -10.31
C LEU A 53 12.13 -2.76 -11.71
N ARG A 54 12.90 -1.72 -12.01
CA ARG A 54 13.63 -1.64 -13.28
C ARG A 54 14.69 -2.73 -13.43
N ARG A 55 15.37 -3.11 -12.33
CA ARG A 55 16.31 -4.26 -12.35
C ARG A 55 15.61 -5.59 -12.64
N LEU A 56 14.34 -5.73 -12.26
CA LEU A 56 13.50 -6.88 -12.60
C LEU A 56 12.93 -6.80 -14.03
N GLY A 57 13.27 -5.77 -14.82
CA GLY A 57 12.82 -5.59 -16.19
C GLY A 57 11.51 -4.83 -16.37
N PHE A 58 10.90 -4.29 -15.30
CA PHE A 58 9.69 -3.49 -15.40
C PHE A 58 9.98 -2.08 -15.94
N ALA A 59 9.05 -1.53 -16.70
CA ALA A 59 9.02 -0.12 -17.06
C ALA A 59 8.33 0.67 -15.93
N ALA A 60 9.09 0.92 -14.84
CA ALA A 60 8.58 1.58 -13.66
C ALA A 60 8.62 3.10 -13.79
N GLU A 61 7.47 3.74 -13.55
CA GLU A 61 7.27 5.20 -13.61
C GLU A 61 6.56 5.66 -12.33
N GLU A 62 6.98 6.78 -11.74
CA GLU A 62 6.23 7.39 -10.64
C GLU A 62 4.94 8.03 -11.17
N ILE A 63 3.85 7.79 -10.46
CA ILE A 63 2.59 8.52 -10.58
C ILE A 63 2.37 9.26 -9.26
N ASP A 64 2.61 10.57 -9.28
CA ASP A 64 2.40 11.43 -8.12
C ASP A 64 0.93 11.87 -8.06
N LEU A 65 0.20 11.34 -7.08
CA LEU A 65 -1.22 11.63 -6.90
C LEU A 65 -1.52 13.12 -6.68
N ARG A 66 -0.53 13.90 -6.22
CA ARG A 66 -0.68 15.36 -6.00
C ARG A 66 -0.93 16.10 -7.30
N ASP A 67 -0.38 15.61 -8.42
CA ASP A 67 -0.57 16.19 -9.74
C ASP A 67 -2.00 15.99 -10.27
N PHE A 68 -2.76 15.10 -9.63
CA PHE A 68 -4.11 14.73 -10.05
C PHE A 68 -5.21 15.18 -9.07
N VAL A 69 -4.90 16.00 -8.08
CA VAL A 69 -5.90 16.52 -7.15
C VAL A 69 -6.98 17.28 -7.92
N GLY A 70 -8.25 16.84 -7.79
CA GLY A 70 -9.38 17.39 -8.55
C GLY A 70 -9.38 17.04 -10.06
N ARG A 71 -8.51 16.10 -10.49
CA ARG A 71 -8.34 15.72 -11.91
C ARG A 71 -8.48 14.21 -12.10
N ALA A 72 -9.52 13.61 -11.53
CA ALA A 72 -9.73 12.16 -11.51
C ALA A 72 -9.74 11.54 -12.93
N ASP A 73 -10.35 12.20 -13.91
CA ASP A 73 -10.39 11.69 -15.28
C ASP A 73 -8.97 11.60 -15.89
N ALA A 74 -8.11 12.58 -15.63
CA ALA A 74 -6.72 12.55 -16.08
C ALA A 74 -5.94 11.40 -15.41
N LEU A 75 -6.15 11.16 -14.10
CA LEU A 75 -5.57 10.01 -13.41
C LEU A 75 -6.05 8.68 -13.98
N ALA A 76 -7.33 8.57 -14.31
CA ALA A 76 -7.89 7.34 -14.92
C ALA A 76 -7.23 7.04 -16.27
N VAL A 77 -7.06 8.06 -17.13
CA VAL A 77 -6.35 7.92 -18.39
C VAL A 77 -4.89 7.50 -18.16
N GLU A 78 -4.23 8.13 -17.22
CA GLU A 78 -2.81 7.83 -16.93
C GLU A 78 -2.65 6.40 -16.42
N LEU A 79 -3.46 5.97 -15.43
CA LEU A 79 -3.40 4.63 -14.87
C LEU A 79 -3.75 3.53 -15.89
N SER A 80 -4.54 3.83 -16.92
CA SER A 80 -4.87 2.86 -17.97
C SER A 80 -3.67 2.41 -18.83
N ARG A 81 -2.56 3.12 -18.77
CA ARG A 81 -1.29 2.77 -19.45
C ARG A 81 -0.54 1.61 -18.77
N PHE A 82 -0.87 1.30 -17.53
CA PHE A 82 -0.13 0.36 -16.70
C PHE A 82 -0.88 -0.96 -16.53
N ARG A 83 -0.11 -2.05 -16.35
CA ARG A 83 -0.66 -3.39 -16.04
C ARG A 83 -0.71 -3.64 -14.54
N SER A 84 0.13 -2.95 -13.81
CA SER A 84 0.19 -3.07 -12.35
C SER A 84 0.53 -1.74 -11.71
N VAL A 85 0.20 -1.62 -10.44
CA VAL A 85 0.60 -0.53 -9.57
C VAL A 85 1.42 -1.07 -8.41
N TRP A 86 2.47 -0.34 -8.06
CA TRP A 86 3.31 -0.57 -6.88
C TRP A 86 3.15 0.59 -5.92
N VAL A 87 2.66 0.31 -4.71
CA VAL A 87 2.38 1.34 -3.70
C VAL A 87 3.30 1.14 -2.50
N ARG A 88 4.11 2.15 -2.22
CA ARG A 88 5.10 2.08 -1.15
C ARG A 88 4.53 2.27 0.25
N GLY A 89 5.35 1.91 1.25
CA GLY A 89 5.15 2.21 2.65
C GLY A 89 5.45 3.68 3.02
N GLY A 90 5.05 4.08 4.20
CA GLY A 90 5.14 5.41 4.78
C GLY A 90 3.95 5.64 5.69
N ASN A 91 3.33 6.81 5.67
CA ASN A 91 2.13 7.08 6.46
C ASN A 91 0.86 6.68 5.70
N THR A 92 0.13 5.70 6.24
CA THR A 92 -1.10 5.14 5.64
C THR A 92 -2.22 6.19 5.52
N PHE A 93 -2.36 7.06 6.51
CA PHE A 93 -3.40 8.11 6.50
C PHE A 93 -3.11 9.17 5.43
N VAL A 94 -1.85 9.54 5.25
CA VAL A 94 -1.42 10.44 4.17
C VAL A 94 -1.70 9.82 2.81
N LEU A 95 -1.32 8.55 2.60
CA LEU A 95 -1.60 7.81 1.37
C LEU A 95 -3.12 7.76 1.10
N ARG A 96 -3.92 7.38 2.09
CA ARG A 96 -5.38 7.27 1.96
C ARG A 96 -6.02 8.60 1.56
N THR A 97 -5.52 9.68 2.14
CA THR A 97 -6.02 11.03 1.84
C THR A 97 -5.63 11.46 0.42
N GLN A 98 -4.40 11.22 -0.02
CA GLN A 98 -3.96 11.52 -1.39
C GLN A 98 -4.74 10.72 -2.44
N LEU A 99 -5.02 9.45 -2.15
CA LEU A 99 -5.89 8.62 -3.00
C LEU A 99 -7.30 9.23 -3.13
N ALA A 100 -7.88 9.71 -2.04
CA ALA A 100 -9.20 10.34 -2.09
C ALA A 100 -9.19 11.68 -2.86
N ARG A 101 -8.19 12.52 -2.63
CA ARG A 101 -8.08 13.85 -3.26
C ARG A 101 -7.90 13.77 -4.78
N SER A 102 -7.17 12.76 -5.24
CA SER A 102 -6.95 12.49 -6.67
C SER A 102 -8.09 11.70 -7.32
N GLY A 103 -9.01 11.11 -6.53
CA GLY A 103 -10.01 10.14 -7.00
C GLY A 103 -9.40 8.76 -7.26
N GLY A 104 -8.13 8.57 -6.90
CA GLY A 104 -7.40 7.31 -7.08
C GLY A 104 -7.98 6.14 -6.29
N ASP A 105 -8.63 6.40 -5.15
CA ASP A 105 -9.31 5.39 -4.36
C ASP A 105 -10.40 4.66 -5.16
N ARG A 106 -11.26 5.39 -5.84
CA ARG A 106 -12.32 4.81 -6.69
C ARG A 106 -11.73 4.20 -7.96
N ILE A 107 -10.84 4.93 -8.65
CA ILE A 107 -10.25 4.47 -9.91
C ILE A 107 -9.50 3.15 -9.72
N LEU A 108 -8.62 3.05 -8.70
CA LEU A 108 -7.89 1.82 -8.42
C LEU A 108 -8.85 0.68 -8.06
N THR A 109 -9.85 0.95 -7.22
CA THR A 109 -10.83 -0.07 -6.82
C THR A 109 -11.59 -0.62 -8.02
N ASP A 110 -12.03 0.24 -8.93
CA ASP A 110 -12.76 -0.16 -10.14
C ASP A 110 -11.86 -0.97 -11.10
N LEU A 111 -10.63 -0.51 -11.35
CA LEU A 111 -9.66 -1.22 -12.20
C LEU A 111 -9.27 -2.60 -11.64
N LEU A 112 -9.10 -2.69 -10.32
CA LEU A 112 -8.76 -3.94 -9.64
C LEU A 112 -9.92 -4.93 -9.64
N ARG A 113 -11.14 -4.47 -9.35
CA ARG A 113 -12.36 -5.31 -9.40
C ARG A 113 -12.67 -5.75 -10.83
N GLY A 114 -12.42 -4.91 -11.80
CA GLY A 114 -12.56 -5.22 -13.22
C GLY A 114 -11.45 -6.14 -13.78
N GLY A 115 -10.41 -6.46 -12.99
CA GLY A 115 -9.29 -7.31 -13.42
C GLY A 115 -8.32 -6.64 -14.41
N ALA A 116 -8.51 -5.35 -14.70
CA ALA A 116 -7.70 -4.60 -15.66
C ALA A 116 -6.30 -4.26 -15.10
N LEU A 117 -6.17 -4.21 -13.77
CA LEU A 117 -4.94 -3.85 -13.06
C LEU A 117 -4.60 -4.92 -12.02
N ALA A 118 -3.31 -5.14 -11.74
CA ALA A 118 -2.83 -5.84 -10.56
C ALA A 118 -2.26 -4.82 -9.56
N TYR A 119 -2.36 -5.12 -8.28
CA TYR A 119 -1.85 -4.27 -7.21
C TYR A 119 -0.74 -4.96 -6.46
N ALA A 120 0.31 -4.23 -6.17
CA ALA A 120 1.28 -4.59 -5.16
C ALA A 120 1.53 -3.42 -4.22
N GLY A 121 1.60 -3.68 -2.94
CA GLY A 121 1.89 -2.66 -1.95
C GLY A 121 2.54 -3.26 -0.72
N TYR A 122 3.30 -2.44 0.00
CA TYR A 122 3.94 -2.87 1.24
C TYR A 122 3.75 -1.86 2.36
N SER A 123 3.71 -2.32 3.62
CA SER A 123 3.46 -1.51 4.81
C SER A 123 2.21 -0.65 4.59
N ALA A 124 2.27 0.68 4.60
CA ALA A 124 1.15 1.56 4.31
C ALA A 124 0.40 1.20 3.01
N GLY A 125 1.14 0.84 1.94
CA GLY A 125 0.55 0.40 0.68
C GLY A 125 -0.22 -0.92 0.79
N ALA A 126 0.11 -1.78 1.75
CA ALA A 126 -0.67 -2.97 2.05
C ALA A 126 -1.85 -2.65 2.99
N CYS A 127 -1.60 -1.87 4.06
CA CYS A 127 -2.59 -1.53 5.08
C CYS A 127 -3.80 -0.78 4.52
N VAL A 128 -3.60 0.11 3.54
CA VAL A 128 -4.68 0.91 2.93
C VAL A 128 -5.74 0.05 2.23
N MET A 129 -5.45 -1.23 1.93
CA MET A 129 -6.38 -2.16 1.29
C MET A 129 -7.50 -2.66 2.21
N ALA A 130 -7.33 -2.58 3.53
CA ALA A 130 -8.36 -2.92 4.50
C ALA A 130 -9.60 -2.03 4.38
N ALA A 131 -10.71 -2.46 4.95
CA ALA A 131 -11.93 -1.63 5.01
C ALA A 131 -11.83 -0.50 6.06
N SER A 132 -11.04 -0.72 7.11
CA SER A 132 -10.82 0.24 8.20
C SER A 132 -9.32 0.37 8.47
N LEU A 133 -8.89 1.58 8.82
CA LEU A 133 -7.53 1.90 9.27
C LEU A 133 -7.41 1.95 10.80
N THR A 134 -8.42 1.46 11.52
CA THR A 134 -8.38 1.33 12.98
C THR A 134 -7.21 0.46 13.42
N GLY A 135 -6.39 0.97 14.32
CA GLY A 135 -5.16 0.33 14.82
C GLY A 135 -3.88 0.87 14.15
N ILE A 136 -3.99 1.39 12.93
CA ILE A 136 -2.83 1.95 12.18
C ILE A 136 -2.23 3.17 12.89
N GLU A 137 -3.03 3.92 13.65
CA GLU A 137 -2.59 5.09 14.43
C GLU A 137 -1.51 4.77 15.48
N SER A 138 -1.28 3.50 15.75
CA SER A 138 -0.18 3.05 16.63
C SER A 138 1.19 3.11 15.95
N ALA A 139 1.22 3.10 14.61
CA ALA A 139 2.43 3.12 13.79
C ALA A 139 2.54 4.41 12.96
N ASP A 140 1.41 4.92 12.42
CA ASP A 140 1.35 6.08 11.56
C ASP A 140 0.56 7.21 12.24
N ASP A 141 1.15 8.39 12.37
CA ASP A 141 0.47 9.54 13.00
C ASP A 141 -0.58 10.15 12.06
N PRO A 142 -1.89 10.08 12.38
CA PRO A 142 -2.93 10.71 11.57
C PRO A 142 -2.85 12.26 11.58
N ALA A 143 -2.17 12.88 12.55
CA ALA A 143 -2.01 14.32 12.61
C ALA A 143 -1.12 14.87 11.47
N GLU A 144 -0.22 14.04 10.90
CA GLU A 144 0.57 14.41 9.72
C GLU A 144 -0.28 14.77 8.50
N VAL A 145 -1.51 14.25 8.41
CA VAL A 145 -2.40 14.51 7.28
C VAL A 145 -2.78 15.98 7.19
N VAL A 146 -3.07 16.62 8.32
CA VAL A 146 -3.43 18.06 8.33
C VAL A 146 -2.26 18.90 7.83
N ALA A 147 -1.04 18.61 8.28
CA ALA A 147 0.17 19.34 7.86
C ALA A 147 0.50 19.09 6.38
N THR A 148 0.26 17.87 5.86
CA THR A 148 0.66 17.46 4.51
C THR A 148 -0.42 17.75 3.47
N CYS A 149 -1.70 17.50 3.81
CA CYS A 149 -2.82 17.51 2.87
C CYS A 149 -3.80 18.68 3.10
N GLY A 150 -3.75 19.35 4.27
CA GLY A 150 -4.67 20.44 4.63
C GLY A 150 -6.07 19.97 5.03
N GLU A 151 -6.29 18.69 5.27
CA GLU A 151 -7.58 18.13 5.65
C GLU A 151 -7.41 17.03 6.73
N PRO A 152 -8.48 16.66 7.47
CA PRO A 152 -8.39 15.63 8.49
C PRO A 152 -8.12 14.24 7.89
N ALA A 153 -7.51 13.36 8.69
CA ALA A 153 -7.25 11.98 8.32
C ALA A 153 -8.55 11.20 8.06
N ARG A 154 -8.50 10.30 7.08
CA ARG A 154 -9.57 9.35 6.78
C ARG A 154 -9.30 8.03 7.47
N TRP A 155 -10.32 7.43 8.05
CA TRP A 155 -10.24 6.18 8.80
C TRP A 155 -10.80 4.97 8.06
N ASP A 156 -11.43 5.20 6.90
CA ASP A 156 -11.80 4.16 5.94
C ASP A 156 -10.59 3.80 5.07
N GLY A 157 -10.40 2.52 4.76
CA GLY A 157 -9.47 2.08 3.72
C GLY A 157 -10.17 1.86 2.38
N LEU A 158 -9.55 1.10 1.47
CA LEU A 158 -10.12 0.82 0.15
C LEU A 158 -11.12 -0.35 0.13
N GLY A 159 -11.18 -1.15 1.19
CA GLY A 159 -12.15 -2.24 1.34
C GLY A 159 -11.98 -3.35 0.30
N LEU A 160 -10.74 -3.67 -0.07
CA LEU A 160 -10.41 -4.76 -0.99
C LEU A 160 -10.03 -6.06 -0.26
N VAL A 161 -9.77 -5.97 1.03
CA VAL A 161 -9.67 -7.09 1.96
C VAL A 161 -10.50 -6.81 3.21
N ASP A 162 -11.01 -7.87 3.85
CA ASP A 162 -11.90 -7.83 5.02
C ASP A 162 -11.17 -7.94 6.36
N PHE A 163 -9.85 -7.78 6.36
CA PHE A 163 -8.98 -7.79 7.54
C PHE A 163 -7.98 -6.63 7.50
N ALA A 164 -7.57 -6.18 8.68
CA ALA A 164 -6.45 -5.26 8.83
C ALA A 164 -5.12 -6.02 8.65
N ILE A 165 -4.10 -5.34 8.14
CA ILE A 165 -2.75 -5.88 8.01
C ILE A 165 -1.88 -5.22 9.07
N VAL A 166 -1.21 -6.04 9.89
CA VAL A 166 -0.21 -5.61 10.88
C VAL A 166 1.17 -5.96 10.30
N PRO A 167 1.83 -5.01 9.62
CA PRO A 167 3.15 -5.23 9.05
C PRO A 167 4.23 -5.19 10.13
N HIS A 168 5.46 -5.54 9.77
CA HIS A 168 6.65 -5.48 10.64
C HIS A 168 6.48 -6.27 11.94
N TYR A 169 5.63 -7.32 11.89
CA TYR A 169 5.49 -8.21 13.03
C TYR A 169 6.82 -8.96 13.24
N PRO A 170 7.35 -8.99 14.48
CA PRO A 170 8.64 -9.62 14.71
C PRO A 170 8.58 -11.14 14.44
N PRO A 171 9.68 -11.74 13.96
CA PRO A 171 9.75 -13.19 13.78
C PRO A 171 9.61 -13.91 15.14
N PRO A 172 9.23 -15.21 15.13
CA PRO A 172 8.91 -15.98 16.35
C PRO A 172 10.06 -16.07 17.37
N ASP A 173 11.30 -15.88 16.95
CA ASP A 173 12.51 -15.88 17.78
C ASP A 173 12.90 -14.51 18.34
N ALA A 174 12.17 -13.46 17.97
CA ALA A 174 12.38 -12.13 18.53
C ALA A 174 11.95 -12.10 20.01
N GLN A 175 12.83 -11.59 20.88
CA GLN A 175 12.59 -11.56 22.32
C GLN A 175 11.51 -10.56 22.76
N ASN A 176 11.10 -9.64 21.86
CA ASN A 176 10.02 -8.69 22.13
C ASN A 176 9.27 -8.36 20.82
N PRO A 177 7.96 -8.57 20.73
CA PRO A 177 7.18 -7.96 19.67
C PRO A 177 7.28 -6.43 19.82
N GLY A 178 7.62 -5.72 18.75
CA GLY A 178 7.67 -4.26 18.77
C GLY A 178 6.37 -3.67 19.36
N ASP A 179 6.48 -2.62 20.16
CA ASP A 179 5.34 -2.01 20.84
C ASP A 179 4.21 -1.59 19.87
N GLU A 180 4.57 -1.20 18.64
CA GLU A 180 3.62 -0.74 17.62
C GLU A 180 2.73 -1.88 17.12
N ALA A 181 3.29 -3.00 16.71
CA ALA A 181 2.52 -4.16 16.26
C ALA A 181 1.60 -4.70 17.35
N SER A 182 2.07 -4.75 18.60
CA SER A 182 1.27 -5.19 19.74
C SER A 182 0.09 -4.25 20.01
N ARG A 183 0.30 -2.94 19.92
CA ARG A 183 -0.78 -1.94 20.06
C ARG A 183 -1.79 -2.03 18.94
N MET A 184 -1.34 -2.18 17.67
CA MET A 184 -2.22 -2.40 16.53
C MET A 184 -3.13 -3.61 16.73
N ILE A 185 -2.54 -4.74 17.15
CA ILE A 185 -3.28 -5.99 17.43
C ILE A 185 -4.32 -5.77 18.52
N GLU A 186 -3.94 -5.14 19.64
CA GLU A 186 -4.87 -4.90 20.73
C GLU A 186 -6.01 -3.98 20.30
N THR A 187 -5.72 -2.92 19.56
CA THR A 187 -6.76 -2.02 19.03
C THR A 187 -7.71 -2.77 18.09
N CYS A 188 -7.19 -3.59 17.18
CA CYS A 188 -8.03 -4.42 16.29
C CYS A 188 -8.91 -5.39 17.09
N ARG A 189 -8.35 -6.04 18.12
CA ARG A 189 -9.09 -6.97 19.01
C ARG A 189 -10.24 -6.28 19.74
N VAL A 190 -9.97 -5.12 20.33
CA VAL A 190 -10.97 -4.33 21.06
C VAL A 190 -12.07 -3.84 20.12
N ALA A 191 -11.71 -3.43 18.91
CA ALA A 191 -12.65 -2.96 17.91
C ALA A 191 -13.38 -4.10 17.16
N GLY A 192 -13.02 -5.37 17.39
CA GLY A 192 -13.60 -6.51 16.68
C GLY A 192 -13.21 -6.56 15.19
N VAL A 193 -12.09 -5.94 14.79
CA VAL A 193 -11.58 -5.94 13.42
C VAL A 193 -10.71 -7.18 13.22
N PRO A 194 -11.03 -8.06 12.25
CA PRO A 194 -10.14 -9.15 11.86
C PRO A 194 -8.80 -8.61 11.40
N TYR A 195 -7.71 -9.28 11.75
CA TYR A 195 -6.36 -8.83 11.34
C TYR A 195 -5.46 -10.00 10.95
N ARG A 196 -4.42 -9.71 10.19
CA ARG A 196 -3.32 -10.62 9.85
C ARG A 196 -1.98 -9.94 10.10
N THR A 197 -1.08 -10.65 10.78
CA THR A 197 0.29 -10.19 11.01
C THR A 197 1.19 -10.66 9.89
N LEU A 198 2.17 -9.85 9.52
CA LEU A 198 3.21 -10.19 8.53
C LEU A 198 4.59 -9.83 9.08
N THR A 199 5.50 -10.80 9.07
CA THR A 199 6.93 -10.51 9.21
C THR A 199 7.46 -9.86 7.94
N ASP A 200 8.63 -9.22 7.98
CA ASP A 200 9.18 -8.50 6.82
C ASP A 200 9.50 -9.39 5.61
N ASP A 201 9.58 -10.70 5.82
CA ASP A 201 9.76 -11.68 4.74
C ASP A 201 8.43 -12.14 4.12
N GLN A 202 7.29 -11.81 4.75
CA GLN A 202 5.98 -12.33 4.36
C GLN A 202 5.18 -11.37 3.46
N ALA A 203 4.31 -11.98 2.67
CA ALA A 203 3.29 -11.29 1.89
C ALA A 203 1.97 -12.06 1.87
N ILE A 204 0.85 -11.33 1.77
CA ILE A 204 -0.46 -11.88 1.45
C ILE A 204 -0.66 -11.76 -0.06
N VAL A 205 -1.02 -12.86 -0.70
CA VAL A 205 -1.42 -12.88 -2.10
C VAL A 205 -2.92 -13.15 -2.17
N VAL A 206 -3.63 -12.27 -2.86
CA VAL A 206 -5.03 -12.49 -3.25
C VAL A 206 -5.05 -12.65 -4.77
N ASP A 207 -5.57 -13.78 -5.25
CA ASP A 207 -5.69 -14.07 -6.67
C ASP A 207 -7.03 -14.73 -6.92
N ALA A 208 -7.90 -14.05 -7.67
CA ALA A 208 -9.31 -14.40 -7.81
C ALA A 208 -9.99 -14.53 -6.42
N ASP A 209 -10.40 -15.74 -6.04
CA ASP A 209 -11.07 -16.03 -4.77
C ASP A 209 -10.12 -16.66 -3.73
N ALA A 210 -8.85 -16.87 -4.07
CA ALA A 210 -7.86 -17.44 -3.17
C ALA A 210 -7.07 -16.38 -2.43
N THR A 211 -6.89 -16.56 -1.12
CA THR A 211 -6.03 -15.73 -0.27
C THR A 211 -5.02 -16.62 0.44
N ALA A 212 -3.74 -16.34 0.28
CA ALA A 212 -2.65 -17.06 0.91
C ALA A 212 -1.67 -16.11 1.58
N VAL A 213 -1.11 -16.53 2.72
CA VAL A 213 0.08 -15.92 3.33
C VAL A 213 1.28 -16.75 2.89
N LEU A 214 2.31 -16.07 2.40
CA LEU A 214 3.55 -16.66 1.94
C LEU A 214 4.66 -16.43 2.96
#